data_4a07a9dfd26a32f08da514036d527a3d
#
_entry.id   4a07a9dfd26a32f08da514036d527a3d
#
_cell.length_a   1.000
_cell.length_b   1.000
_cell.length_c   1.000
_cell.angle_alpha   90.00
_cell.angle_beta   90.00
_cell.angle_gamma   90.00
#
_symmetry.space_group_name_H-M   'P 1'
#
loop_
_entity.id
_entity.type
_entity.pdbx_description
1 polymer ?
#
loop_
_entity_poly.entity_id
_entity_poly.type
_entity_poly.pdbx_seq_one_letter_code
_entity_poly.pdbx_strand_id
1 'polypeptide(L)' 'MWFFRSSIGLLKIIEGADENYYFVFGEDPTLWTPGYENPETVAEAIRNHTTGCPAWDQSEAVCTAELWQWQMGQLI' A
#
# COMPACT_ATOMS: atom_id res chain seq x y z
N MET A 1 0.95 -10.96 0.10
CA MET A 1 0.34 -9.70 -0.35
C MET A 1 -0.73 -9.28 0.63
N TRP A 2 -0.79 -8.01 0.94
CA TRP A 2 -1.87 -7.42 1.76
C TRP A 2 -2.67 -6.48 0.91
N PHE A 3 -3.98 -6.39 1.14
CA PHE A 3 -4.80 -5.45 0.40
C PHE A 3 -5.91 -4.88 1.28
N PHE A 4 -6.34 -3.68 0.93
CA PHE A 4 -7.35 -2.92 1.65
C PHE A 4 -8.15 -2.11 0.64
N ARG A 5 -9.47 -2.17 0.74
CA ARG A 5 -10.35 -1.39 -0.14
C ARG A 5 -10.58 -0.02 0.45
N SER A 6 -10.07 1.01 -0.23
CA SER A 6 -10.33 2.39 0.15
C SER A 6 -11.51 2.95 -0.64
N SER A 7 -11.91 4.17 -0.30
CA SER A 7 -13.00 4.85 -0.99
C SER A 7 -12.66 5.21 -2.44
N ILE A 8 -11.38 5.20 -2.82
CA ILE A 8 -10.92 5.59 -4.15
C ILE A 8 -10.22 4.45 -4.89
N GLY A 9 -10.19 3.26 -4.33
CA GLY A 9 -9.60 2.11 -5.01
C GLY A 9 -8.94 1.13 -4.08
N LEU A 10 -8.40 0.07 -4.66
CA LEU A 10 -7.76 -1.00 -3.93
C LEU A 10 -6.30 -0.62 -3.62
N LEU A 11 -5.93 -0.72 -2.36
CA LEU A 11 -4.57 -0.51 -1.90
C LEU A 11 -3.92 -1.87 -1.69
N LYS A 12 -2.69 -2.03 -2.19
CA LYS A 12 -1.95 -3.29 -2.07
C LYS A 12 -0.55 -3.04 -1.51
N ILE A 13 -0.09 -3.97 -0.69
CA ILE A 13 1.30 -4.02 -0.25
C ILE A 13 1.87 -5.33 -0.76
N ILE A 14 2.92 -5.26 -1.56
CA ILE A 14 3.52 -6.45 -2.19
C ILE A 14 4.99 -6.56 -1.81
N GLU A 15 5.50 -7.78 -1.88
CA GLU A 15 6.93 -8.02 -1.75
C GLU A 15 7.55 -8.04 -3.13
N GLY A 16 8.59 -7.23 -3.35
CA GLY A 16 9.31 -7.19 -4.61
C GLY A 16 10.37 -8.29 -4.71
N ALA A 17 10.98 -8.39 -5.88
CA ALA A 17 12.02 -9.39 -6.13
C ALA A 17 13.28 -9.15 -5.28
N ASP A 18 13.46 -7.95 -4.76
CA ASP A 18 14.56 -7.56 -3.88
C ASP A 18 14.27 -7.82 -2.39
N GLU A 19 13.14 -8.50 -2.10
CA GLU A 19 12.68 -8.81 -0.75
C GLU A 19 12.23 -7.59 0.06
N ASN A 20 12.10 -6.43 -0.58
CA ASN A 20 11.53 -5.23 0.03
C ASN A 20 10.03 -5.12 -0.30
N TYR A 21 9.32 -4.32 0.48
CA TYR A 21 7.88 -4.15 0.36
C TYR A 21 7.55 -2.80 -0.27
N TYR A 22 6.49 -2.80 -1.09
CA TYR A 22 6.11 -1.64 -1.90
C TYR A 22 4.59 -1.46 -1.85
N PHE A 23 4.16 -0.21 -2.06
CA PHE A 23 2.75 0.13 -2.23
C PHE A 23 2.40 0.07 -3.72
N VAL A 24 1.27 -0.56 -4.02
CA VAL A 24 0.69 -0.58 -5.37
C VAL A 24 -0.74 -0.06 -5.27
N PHE A 25 -1.09 0.92 -6.10
CA PHE A 25 -2.40 1.56 -6.06
C PHE A 25 -3.26 1.10 -7.24
N GLY A 26 -4.40 0.50 -6.93
CA GLY A 26 -5.35 0.05 -7.95
C GLY A 26 -4.76 -0.98 -8.89
N GLU A 27 -4.96 -0.77 -10.19
CA GLU A 27 -4.43 -1.65 -11.23
C GLU A 27 -3.12 -1.14 -11.83
N ASP A 28 -2.64 0.02 -11.39
CA ASP A 28 -1.36 0.57 -11.85
C ASP A 28 -0.22 -0.28 -11.28
N PRO A 29 0.64 -0.86 -12.13
CA PRO A 29 1.72 -1.71 -11.65
C PRO A 29 2.91 -0.97 -11.06
N THR A 30 2.86 0.35 -10.98
CA THR A 30 3.95 1.15 -10.42
C THR A 30 4.19 0.79 -8.96
N LEU A 31 5.46 0.60 -8.62
CA LEU A 31 5.87 0.36 -7.24
C LEU A 31 6.16 1.71 -6.59
N TRP A 32 5.28 2.09 -5.67
CA TRP A 32 5.42 3.34 -4.91
C TRP A 32 6.11 3.02 -3.59
N THR A 33 6.59 4.01 -2.90
CA THR A 33 7.44 3.97 -1.71
C THR A 33 8.87 3.54 -2.08
N PRO A 34 9.87 4.01 -1.34
CA PRO A 34 11.16 3.32 -1.35
C PRO A 34 10.95 1.90 -0.82
N GLY A 35 11.76 0.94 -1.24
CA GLY A 35 11.63 -0.41 -0.72
C GLY A 35 11.86 -0.44 0.79
N TYR A 36 10.86 -0.85 1.54
CA TYR A 36 10.95 -0.98 3.00
C TYR A 36 11.17 -2.43 3.39
N GLU A 37 11.87 -2.64 4.51
CA GLU A 37 12.21 -3.98 4.99
C GLU A 37 11.00 -4.74 5.52
N ASN A 38 9.92 -4.03 5.89
CA ASN A 38 8.74 -4.68 6.43
C ASN A 38 7.47 -4.03 5.93
N PRO A 39 6.36 -4.79 5.85
CA PRO A 39 5.11 -4.26 5.31
C PRO A 39 4.43 -3.26 6.24
N GLU A 40 4.72 -3.30 7.54
CA GLU A 40 4.15 -2.35 8.50
C GLU A 40 4.59 -0.92 8.18
N THR A 41 5.83 -0.73 7.74
CA THR A 41 6.33 0.59 7.36
C THR A 41 5.60 1.11 6.12
N VAL A 42 5.29 0.24 5.17
CA VAL A 42 4.49 0.62 4.00
C VAL A 42 3.08 1.04 4.43
N ALA A 43 2.45 0.28 5.32
CA ALA A 43 1.11 0.62 5.83
C ALA A 43 1.12 1.98 6.53
N GLU A 44 2.17 2.27 7.29
CA GLU A 44 2.32 3.56 7.96
C GLU A 44 2.45 4.70 6.94
N ALA A 45 3.23 4.51 5.88
CA ALA A 45 3.36 5.51 4.82
C ALA A 45 2.01 5.76 4.14
N ILE A 46 1.21 4.72 3.94
CA ILE A 46 -0.13 4.86 3.37
C ILE A 46 -1.03 5.67 4.30
N ARG A 47 -1.02 5.39 5.60
CA ARG A 47 -1.82 6.14 6.58
C ARG A 47 -1.44 7.62 6.59
N ASN A 48 -0.17 7.92 6.42
CA ASN A 48 0.36 9.28 6.49
C ASN A 48 0.35 10.01 5.16
N HIS A 49 -0.10 9.36 4.07
CA HIS A 49 -0.08 9.92 2.72
C HIS A 49 1.32 10.35 2.29
N THR A 50 2.30 9.51 2.58
CA THR A 50 3.71 9.77 2.27
C THR A 50 4.30 8.65 1.40
N THR A 51 3.48 8.08 0.52
CA THR A 51 3.89 6.95 -0.31
C THR A 51 4.69 7.35 -1.54
N GLY A 52 4.57 8.60 -1.96
CA GLY A 52 5.10 9.07 -3.24
C GLY A 52 4.12 8.91 -4.38
N CYS A 53 2.98 8.26 -4.16
CA CYS A 53 1.93 8.11 -5.18
C CYS A 53 1.00 9.33 -5.14
N PRO A 54 1.03 10.23 -6.16
CA PRO A 54 0.20 11.44 -6.11
C PRO A 54 -1.28 11.13 -6.04
N ALA A 55 -1.74 10.08 -6.71
CA ALA A 55 -3.15 9.70 -6.71
C ALA A 55 -3.64 9.37 -5.30
N TRP A 56 -2.80 8.82 -4.45
CA TRP A 56 -3.15 8.52 -3.06
C TRP A 56 -2.79 9.68 -2.13
N ASP A 57 -1.57 10.18 -2.21
CA ASP A 57 -1.07 11.17 -1.25
C ASP A 57 -1.84 12.49 -1.31
N GLN A 58 -2.32 12.87 -2.48
CA GLN A 58 -3.09 14.10 -2.67
C GLN A 58 -4.60 13.89 -2.48
N SER A 59 -5.03 12.67 -2.22
CA SER A 59 -6.44 12.37 -2.03
C SER A 59 -6.89 12.73 -0.62
N GLU A 60 -8.21 12.87 -0.44
CA GLU A 60 -8.80 13.02 0.88
C GLU A 60 -9.21 11.67 1.49
N ALA A 61 -8.99 10.58 0.76
CA ALA A 61 -9.30 9.26 1.25
C ALA A 61 -8.43 8.92 2.45
N VAL A 62 -9.00 8.18 3.40
CA VAL A 62 -8.35 7.85 4.66
C VAL A 62 -8.20 6.35 4.77
N CYS A 63 -7.02 5.89 5.15
CA CYS A 63 -6.77 4.52 5.55
C CYS A 63 -6.16 4.55 6.95
N THR A 64 -6.96 4.26 7.96
CA THR A 64 -6.51 4.23 9.36
C THR A 64 -6.20 2.82 9.83
N ALA A 65 -6.31 1.84 8.94
CA ALA A 65 -6.14 0.44 9.30
C ALA A 65 -4.67 0.13 9.61
N GLU A 66 -4.45 -0.57 10.70
CA GLU A 66 -3.15 -1.19 10.97
C GLU A 66 -2.97 -2.38 10.02
N LEU A 67 -1.73 -2.80 9.79
CA LEU A 67 -1.46 -3.89 8.84
C LEU A 67 -2.25 -5.17 9.17
N TRP A 68 -2.42 -5.49 10.45
CA TRP A 68 -3.15 -6.68 10.86
C TRP A 68 -4.65 -6.62 10.51
N GLN A 69 -5.16 -5.42 10.22
CA GLN A 69 -6.54 -5.22 9.76
C GLN A 69 -6.67 -5.34 8.25
N TRP A 70 -5.55 -5.34 7.53
CA TRP A 70 -5.56 -5.56 6.10
C TRP A 70 -5.85 -7.02 5.79
N GLN A 71 -6.49 -7.24 4.67
CA GLN A 71 -6.74 -8.59 4.21
C GLN A 71 -5.46 -9.17 3.62
N MET A 72 -5.06 -10.34 4.08
CA MET A 72 -3.89 -11.03 3.58
C MET A 72 -4.30 -12.17 2.67
N GLY A 73 -3.61 -12.33 1.55
CA GLY A 73 -3.89 -13.42 0.63
C GLY A 73 -3.34 -13.16 -0.75
N GLN A 74 -3.80 -13.98 -1.68
CA GLN A 74 -3.48 -13.83 -3.09
C GLN A 74 -4.74 -13.40 -3.82
N LEU A 75 -4.59 -12.39 -4.67
CA LEU A 75 -5.63 -12.02 -5.60
C LEU A 75 -5.52 -12.93 -6.81
N ILE A 76 -6.40 -13.90 -6.86
CA ILE A 76 -6.47 -14.82 -7.99
C ILE A 76 -7.55 -14.32 -8.94
#